data_52248e3b97dc5ec191e345c1076f178f
#
_entry.id   52248e3b97dc5ec191e345c1076f178f
#
_cell.length_a   1.000
_cell.length_b   1.000
_cell.length_c   1.000
_cell.angle_alpha   90.00
_cell.angle_beta   90.00
_cell.angle_gamma   90.00
#
_symmetry.space_group_name_H-M   'P 1'
#
loop_
_entity.id
_entity.type
_entity.pdbx_description
1 polymer ?
#
loop_
_entity_poly.entity_id
_entity_poly.type
_entity_poly.pdbx_seq_one_letter_code
_entity_poly.pdbx_strand_id
1 'polypeptide(L)'
;MIKAVVGANWGDEGKGKITDMLAEKADIIVRFQGGANAGHTIVNDYGKFALHTLPSGVFYGHTTSVIGNGVALNIPVFFKEYNEVVSKGVPAPKILISDRAQMVMPYHILFDQYEEERLGGKSFGSTKSGIAPFYSDKYAKIGFQVNELFDADRLKEKLKSVCETKNVLLEHLYHKPLLNVDELFAELMEYKKMVAPYVCDVSLYLNNALKEGKEILLEGQLGTLKDPDHGIYPMVTSSSTLAAYGAIGAGVPPYEIQKIVVVSKAYSSAVGAGAFVSEIFGEEADELRRRGGDGGEYGATTGRPRRMGWYYCVASKYGCRLQGATDVAFTVLDVLGYLDEIPVCVAYDIDGEITTEFPTTAKLEKAKPVIEKLPGWKCDIRGIKNYEDLPENCRKYIEFIEEKIGYPITMVSNGPGRNDIIYRNK
;
A
#
# COMPACT_ATOMS: atom_id res chain seq x y z
N MET A 1 -7.67 4.52 -20.98
CA MET A 1 -8.34 3.63 -19.99
C MET A 1 -7.61 3.74 -18.65
N ILE A 2 -8.29 3.62 -17.53
CA ILE A 2 -7.67 3.57 -16.21
C ILE A 2 -7.74 2.15 -15.64
N LYS A 3 -6.60 1.64 -15.18
CA LYS A 3 -6.45 0.42 -14.41
C LYS A 3 -5.96 0.74 -13.00
N ALA A 4 -6.50 0.11 -11.95
CA ALA A 4 -6.03 0.26 -10.58
C ALA A 4 -5.40 -1.04 -10.08
N VAL A 5 -4.30 -0.94 -9.31
CA VAL A 5 -3.68 -2.04 -8.57
C VAL A 5 -3.81 -1.76 -7.08
N VAL A 6 -4.54 -2.61 -6.38
CA VAL A 6 -4.88 -2.43 -4.95
C VAL A 6 -4.71 -3.73 -4.17
N GLY A 7 -4.64 -3.65 -2.85
CA GLY A 7 -4.46 -4.82 -1.99
C GLY A 7 -5.77 -5.38 -1.46
N ALA A 8 -5.89 -6.71 -1.41
CA ALA A 8 -7.05 -7.40 -0.86
C ALA A 8 -7.16 -7.24 0.66
N ASN A 9 -6.06 -7.38 1.39
CA ASN A 9 -6.08 -7.57 2.84
C ASN A 9 -5.23 -6.53 3.59
N TRP A 10 -3.99 -6.87 3.94
CA TRP A 10 -3.14 -6.13 4.89
C TRP A 10 -2.21 -5.10 4.24
N GLY A 11 -1.95 -5.22 2.93
CA GLY A 11 -1.12 -4.27 2.19
C GLY A 11 0.28 -4.74 1.83
N ASP A 12 0.62 -5.97 2.13
CA ASP A 12 1.92 -6.59 1.84
C ASP A 12 1.83 -7.71 0.79
N GLU A 13 0.81 -7.63 -0.07
CA GLU A 13 0.49 -8.65 -1.07
C GLU A 13 1.40 -8.62 -2.31
N GLY A 14 2.36 -7.70 -2.40
CA GLY A 14 3.27 -7.61 -3.56
C GLY A 14 2.76 -6.71 -4.70
N LYS A 15 1.98 -5.67 -4.37
CA LYS A 15 1.48 -4.68 -5.34
C LYS A 15 2.56 -4.02 -6.17
N GLY A 16 3.72 -3.72 -5.58
CA GLY A 16 4.84 -3.11 -6.29
C GLY A 16 5.29 -3.92 -7.50
N LYS A 17 5.45 -5.24 -7.35
CA LYS A 17 5.78 -6.15 -8.45
C LYS A 17 4.71 -6.13 -9.55
N ILE A 18 3.43 -6.21 -9.16
CA ILE A 18 2.31 -6.22 -10.13
C ILE A 18 2.21 -4.87 -10.84
N THR A 19 2.40 -3.76 -10.14
CA THR A 19 2.44 -2.43 -10.74
C THR A 19 3.62 -2.27 -11.69
N ASP A 20 4.83 -2.66 -11.29
CA ASP A 20 6.03 -2.61 -12.12
C ASP A 20 5.85 -3.41 -13.40
N MET A 21 5.31 -4.62 -13.32
CA MET A 21 5.00 -5.44 -14.48
C MET A 21 3.97 -4.79 -15.42
N LEU A 22 2.86 -4.27 -14.86
CA LEU A 22 1.81 -3.63 -15.66
C LEU A 22 2.22 -2.26 -16.22
N ALA A 23 3.21 -1.61 -15.62
CA ALA A 23 3.77 -0.34 -16.05
C ALA A 23 4.43 -0.42 -17.44
N GLU A 24 4.87 -1.60 -17.87
CA GLU A 24 5.42 -1.81 -19.21
C GLU A 24 4.46 -1.33 -20.32
N LYS A 25 3.15 -1.47 -20.10
CA LYS A 25 2.09 -1.11 -21.04
C LYS A 25 1.32 0.16 -20.67
N ALA A 26 1.77 0.88 -19.65
CA ALA A 26 1.14 2.11 -19.20
C ALA A 26 1.92 3.34 -19.66
N ASP A 27 1.24 4.41 -20.01
CA ASP A 27 1.85 5.72 -20.29
C ASP A 27 2.11 6.50 -19.00
N ILE A 28 1.21 6.35 -18.02
CA ILE A 28 1.21 7.15 -16.78
C ILE A 28 0.95 6.24 -15.59
N ILE A 29 1.75 6.37 -14.53
CA ILE A 29 1.54 5.68 -13.27
C ILE A 29 1.28 6.71 -12.17
N VAL A 30 0.17 6.57 -11.44
CA VAL A 30 -0.28 7.54 -10.45
C VAL A 30 -0.33 6.92 -9.06
N ARG A 31 0.44 7.47 -8.11
CA ARG A 31 0.16 7.27 -6.69
C ARG A 31 -0.99 8.18 -6.30
N PHE A 32 -2.08 7.60 -5.81
CA PHE A 32 -3.31 8.35 -5.56
C PHE A 32 -3.64 8.52 -4.07
N GLN A 33 -2.96 7.80 -3.17
CA GLN A 33 -3.20 7.87 -1.73
C GLN A 33 -1.98 7.38 -0.93
N GLY A 34 -2.04 7.51 0.41
CA GLY A 34 -0.98 7.09 1.31
C GLY A 34 0.22 8.03 1.28
N GLY A 35 1.32 7.59 1.83
CA GLY A 35 2.55 8.37 1.91
C GLY A 35 3.77 7.44 2.10
N ALA A 36 4.79 7.90 2.80
CA ALA A 36 6.04 7.16 3.00
C ALA A 36 5.97 6.06 4.08
N ASN A 37 4.77 5.69 4.54
CA ASN A 37 4.57 4.71 5.62
C ASN A 37 4.62 3.24 5.20
N ALA A 38 4.51 2.93 3.90
CA ALA A 38 4.60 1.55 3.39
C ALA A 38 5.55 1.48 2.20
N GLY A 39 6.39 0.45 2.16
CA GLY A 39 7.35 0.23 1.09
C GLY A 39 6.86 -0.82 0.08
N HIS A 40 7.08 -0.54 -1.20
CA HIS A 40 6.86 -1.47 -2.31
C HIS A 40 8.20 -2.06 -2.75
N THR A 41 8.39 -3.35 -2.51
CA THR A 41 9.60 -4.05 -2.97
C THR A 41 9.45 -4.44 -4.44
N ILE A 42 10.46 -4.09 -5.24
CA ILE A 42 10.54 -4.38 -6.66
C ILE A 42 11.90 -5.01 -6.95
N VAL A 43 11.89 -6.10 -7.72
CA VAL A 43 13.10 -6.78 -8.21
C VAL A 43 13.06 -6.79 -9.72
N ASN A 44 14.02 -6.09 -10.34
CA ASN A 44 14.14 -5.96 -11.79
C ASN A 44 15.63 -5.92 -12.22
N ASP A 45 15.88 -5.63 -13.51
CA ASP A 45 17.23 -5.63 -14.08
C ASP A 45 18.19 -4.58 -13.46
N TYR A 46 17.65 -3.53 -12.83
CA TYR A 46 18.44 -2.53 -12.08
C TYR A 46 18.77 -2.97 -10.66
N GLY A 47 18.18 -4.08 -10.18
CA GLY A 47 18.38 -4.62 -8.84
C GLY A 47 17.12 -4.63 -7.96
N LYS A 48 17.34 -4.57 -6.66
CA LYS A 48 16.26 -4.56 -5.64
C LYS A 48 16.05 -3.15 -5.10
N PHE A 49 14.79 -2.74 -5.05
CA PHE A 49 14.35 -1.43 -4.57
C PHE A 49 13.21 -1.59 -3.56
N ALA A 50 13.18 -0.68 -2.59
CA ALA A 50 12.04 -0.51 -1.68
C ALA A 50 11.52 0.92 -1.81
N LEU A 51 10.54 1.14 -2.69
CA LEU A 51 9.96 2.46 -2.93
C LEU A 51 8.80 2.72 -1.95
N HIS A 52 8.78 3.92 -1.37
CA HIS A 52 7.73 4.34 -0.44
C HIS A 52 6.75 5.33 -1.08
N THR A 53 7.26 6.35 -1.75
CA THR A 53 6.45 7.40 -2.36
C THR A 53 6.51 7.40 -3.89
N LEU A 54 7.66 7.07 -4.46
CA LEU A 54 7.78 6.94 -5.92
C LEU A 54 6.85 5.84 -6.46
N PRO A 55 6.17 6.07 -7.60
CA PRO A 55 5.46 5.02 -8.31
C PRO A 55 6.37 3.87 -8.73
N SER A 56 5.87 2.64 -8.65
CA SER A 56 6.64 1.42 -9.01
C SER A 56 7.02 1.33 -10.50
N GLY A 57 6.45 2.19 -11.35
CA GLY A 57 6.75 2.27 -12.78
C GLY A 57 7.91 3.20 -13.16
N VAL A 58 8.64 3.78 -12.21
CA VAL A 58 9.75 4.73 -12.47
C VAL A 58 10.91 4.13 -13.28
N PHE A 59 10.95 2.81 -13.42
CA PHE A 59 12.00 2.10 -14.14
C PHE A 59 11.83 2.10 -15.68
N TYR A 60 10.70 2.59 -16.19
CA TYR A 60 10.40 2.66 -17.61
C TYR A 60 10.51 4.09 -18.13
N GLY A 61 11.45 4.33 -19.06
CA GLY A 61 11.73 5.67 -19.60
C GLY A 61 10.56 6.30 -20.40
N HIS A 62 9.58 5.49 -20.84
CA HIS A 62 8.41 5.98 -21.57
C HIS A 62 7.29 6.44 -20.63
N THR A 63 7.28 6.00 -19.36
CA THR A 63 6.22 6.34 -18.42
C THR A 63 6.39 7.71 -17.77
N THR A 64 5.28 8.33 -17.41
CA THR A 64 5.26 9.50 -16.52
C THR A 64 4.76 9.07 -15.14
N SER A 65 5.55 9.34 -14.11
CA SER A 65 5.22 9.05 -12.72
C SER A 65 4.55 10.24 -12.06
N VAL A 66 3.37 10.06 -11.53
CA VAL A 66 2.51 11.13 -11.01
C VAL A 66 2.23 10.94 -9.53
N ILE A 67 2.41 12.01 -8.76
CA ILE A 67 1.95 12.12 -7.37
C ILE A 67 0.62 12.88 -7.39
N GLY A 68 -0.46 12.14 -7.14
CA GLY A 68 -1.82 12.67 -7.16
C GLY A 68 -2.20 13.47 -5.91
N ASN A 69 -3.37 14.10 -5.97
CA ASN A 69 -3.91 14.98 -4.92
C ASN A 69 -4.06 14.29 -3.56
N GLY A 70 -4.33 12.97 -3.56
CA GLY A 70 -4.60 12.21 -2.35
C GLY A 70 -3.37 11.74 -1.59
N VAL A 71 -2.16 11.99 -2.10
CA VAL A 71 -0.90 11.56 -1.47
C VAL A 71 -0.51 12.48 -0.32
N ALA A 72 -0.08 11.88 0.78
CA ALA A 72 0.62 12.56 1.87
C ALA A 72 2.10 12.69 1.50
N LEU A 73 2.47 13.79 0.87
CA LEU A 73 3.78 13.98 0.27
C LEU A 73 4.83 14.42 1.28
N ASN A 74 5.75 13.53 1.61
CA ASN A 74 6.97 13.87 2.31
C ASN A 74 8.06 14.23 1.28
N ILE A 75 8.29 15.52 1.07
CA ILE A 75 9.19 16.04 0.01
C ILE A 75 10.63 15.53 0.18
N PRO A 76 11.27 15.64 1.36
CA PRO A 76 12.62 15.11 1.55
C PRO A 76 12.74 13.60 1.26
N VAL A 77 11.79 12.80 1.74
CA VAL A 77 11.80 11.34 1.52
C VAL A 77 11.63 11.03 0.04
N PHE A 78 10.72 11.72 -0.63
CA PHE A 78 10.48 11.55 -2.07
C PHE A 78 11.76 11.79 -2.90
N PHE A 79 12.45 12.90 -2.67
CA PHE A 79 13.67 13.21 -3.43
C PHE A 79 14.87 12.35 -3.01
N LYS A 80 14.91 11.86 -1.77
CA LYS A 80 15.90 10.87 -1.36
C LYS A 80 15.73 9.59 -2.19
N GLU A 81 14.50 9.08 -2.31
CA GLU A 81 14.21 7.90 -3.15
C GLU A 81 14.53 8.15 -4.63
N TYR A 82 14.13 9.30 -5.17
CA TYR A 82 14.44 9.69 -6.53
C TYR A 82 15.94 9.62 -6.81
N ASN A 83 16.72 10.26 -5.95
CA ASN A 83 18.18 10.28 -6.10
C ASN A 83 18.80 8.87 -5.94
N GLU A 84 18.26 8.04 -5.04
CA GLU A 84 18.72 6.66 -4.90
C GLU A 84 18.44 5.84 -6.17
N VAL A 85 17.28 5.94 -6.77
CA VAL A 85 16.90 5.25 -8.00
C VAL A 85 17.85 5.66 -9.14
N VAL A 86 18.08 6.96 -9.32
CA VAL A 86 18.97 7.49 -10.35
C VAL A 86 20.44 7.06 -10.12
N SER A 87 20.90 7.07 -8.86
CA SER A 87 22.27 6.66 -8.50
C SER A 87 22.56 5.19 -8.80
N LYS A 88 21.53 4.35 -8.86
CA LYS A 88 21.63 2.93 -9.27
C LYS A 88 21.55 2.71 -10.79
N GLY A 89 21.62 3.78 -11.58
CA GLY A 89 21.67 3.70 -13.04
C GLY A 89 20.32 3.68 -13.74
N VAL A 90 19.22 3.90 -13.01
CA VAL A 90 17.91 4.09 -13.65
C VAL A 90 17.90 5.46 -14.33
N PRO A 91 17.47 5.58 -15.60
CA PRO A 91 17.31 6.87 -16.26
C PRO A 91 16.39 7.80 -15.44
N ALA A 92 16.73 9.08 -15.36
CA ALA A 92 15.96 10.05 -14.58
C ALA A 92 14.47 9.99 -14.95
N PRO A 93 13.59 9.57 -14.02
CA PRO A 93 12.16 9.42 -14.29
C PRO A 93 11.48 10.75 -14.58
N LYS A 94 10.48 10.73 -15.47
CA LYS A 94 9.58 11.86 -15.66
C LYS A 94 8.60 11.92 -14.49
N ILE A 95 8.65 13.00 -13.72
CA ILE A 95 7.85 13.18 -12.52
C ILE A 95 6.88 14.35 -12.69
N LEU A 96 5.65 14.19 -12.22
CA LEU A 96 4.69 15.27 -12.00
C LEU A 96 4.12 15.18 -10.58
N ILE A 97 4.00 16.33 -9.94
CA ILE A 97 3.49 16.45 -8.57
C ILE A 97 2.27 17.37 -8.60
N SER A 98 1.15 16.90 -8.03
CA SER A 98 -0.05 17.73 -7.95
C SER A 98 0.19 18.97 -7.09
N ASP A 99 -0.20 20.11 -7.63
CA ASP A 99 -0.28 21.39 -6.92
C ASP A 99 -1.22 21.34 -5.69
N ARG A 100 -2.20 20.41 -5.71
CA ARG A 100 -3.17 20.17 -4.63
C ARG A 100 -2.80 19.05 -3.69
N ALA A 101 -1.71 18.32 -3.93
CA ALA A 101 -1.21 17.35 -2.95
C ALA A 101 -0.84 18.10 -1.66
N GLN A 102 -1.09 17.47 -0.50
CA GLN A 102 -0.71 18.06 0.77
C GLN A 102 0.62 17.52 1.26
N MET A 103 1.39 18.37 1.93
CA MET A 103 2.72 18.04 2.43
C MET A 103 2.67 17.44 3.84
N VAL A 104 3.45 16.41 4.06
CA VAL A 104 3.81 15.96 5.40
C VAL A 104 4.78 16.99 5.97
N MET A 105 4.33 17.75 6.94
CA MET A 105 5.15 18.77 7.61
C MET A 105 6.14 18.13 8.58
N PRO A 106 7.31 18.72 8.84
CA PRO A 106 8.30 18.18 9.78
C PRO A 106 7.70 17.83 11.15
N TYR A 107 6.80 18.67 11.66
CA TYR A 107 6.14 18.44 12.94
C TYR A 107 5.17 17.25 12.93
N HIS A 108 4.62 16.81 11.78
CA HIS A 108 3.79 15.60 11.73
C HIS A 108 4.58 14.36 12.16
N ILE A 109 5.84 14.28 11.75
CA ILE A 109 6.74 13.19 12.13
C ILE A 109 7.00 13.21 13.65
N LEU A 110 7.25 14.39 14.20
CA LEU A 110 7.45 14.57 15.66
C LEU A 110 6.20 14.18 16.45
N PHE A 111 5.02 14.63 16.02
CA PHE A 111 3.76 14.30 16.69
C PHE A 111 3.44 12.81 16.65
N ASP A 112 3.72 12.13 15.54
CA ASP A 112 3.56 10.67 15.42
C ASP A 112 4.49 9.93 16.39
N GLN A 113 5.74 10.38 16.53
CA GLN A 113 6.69 9.83 17.49
C GLN A 113 6.27 10.06 18.94
N TYR A 114 5.87 11.29 19.28
CA TYR A 114 5.49 11.67 20.63
C TYR A 114 4.20 10.99 21.08
N GLU A 115 3.25 10.77 20.16
CA GLU A 115 2.03 10.03 20.48
C GLU A 115 2.32 8.55 20.74
N GLU A 116 3.16 7.90 19.95
CA GLU A 116 3.61 6.52 20.22
C GLU A 116 4.36 6.41 21.56
N GLU A 117 5.20 7.39 21.91
CA GLU A 117 5.86 7.47 23.22
C GLU A 117 4.83 7.61 24.35
N ARG A 118 3.86 8.50 24.21
CA ARG A 118 2.82 8.76 25.21
C ARG A 118 1.93 7.54 25.46
N LEU A 119 1.57 6.81 24.38
CA LEU A 119 0.74 5.61 24.46
C LEU A 119 1.48 4.41 25.06
N GLY A 120 2.80 4.36 24.97
CA GLY A 120 3.63 3.29 25.54
C GLY A 120 3.16 1.90 25.11
N GLY A 121 2.81 1.04 26.07
CA GLY A 121 2.34 -0.33 25.81
C GLY A 121 0.99 -0.44 25.07
N LYS A 122 0.27 0.68 24.87
CA LYS A 122 -0.98 0.76 24.09
C LYS A 122 -0.76 1.38 22.70
N SER A 123 0.48 1.51 22.27
CA SER A 123 0.82 2.12 20.97
C SER A 123 0.24 1.31 19.80
N PHE A 124 -0.10 2.00 18.72
CA PHE A 124 -0.63 1.38 17.50
C PHE A 124 0.45 0.67 16.66
N GLY A 125 1.72 0.90 16.97
CA GLY A 125 2.85 0.41 16.18
C GLY A 125 3.06 1.22 14.91
N SER A 126 2.89 2.54 14.98
CA SER A 126 3.12 3.47 13.87
C SER A 126 4.50 3.29 13.24
N THR A 127 4.59 3.57 11.95
CA THR A 127 5.86 3.68 11.22
C THR A 127 6.63 4.97 11.55
N LYS A 128 6.04 5.86 12.35
CA LYS A 128 6.57 7.18 12.70
C LYS A 128 6.86 8.07 11.47
N SER A 129 6.04 7.90 10.45
CA SER A 129 6.12 8.65 9.18
C SER A 129 5.21 9.89 9.14
N GLY A 130 4.54 10.21 10.26
CA GLY A 130 3.69 11.40 10.41
C GLY A 130 2.33 11.29 9.74
N ILE A 131 1.85 10.09 9.36
CA ILE A 131 0.64 9.92 8.55
C ILE A 131 -0.63 10.26 9.32
N ALA A 132 -0.80 9.75 10.55
CA ALA A 132 -2.00 10.04 11.33
C ALA A 132 -2.11 11.54 11.68
N PRO A 133 -1.07 12.24 12.18
CA PRO A 133 -1.11 13.68 12.38
C PRO A 133 -1.36 14.48 11.10
N PHE A 134 -0.79 14.04 9.97
CA PHE A 134 -1.03 14.65 8.68
C PHE A 134 -2.50 14.61 8.28
N TYR A 135 -3.14 13.44 8.34
CA TYR A 135 -4.56 13.31 7.99
C TYR A 135 -5.47 14.04 8.98
N SER A 136 -5.11 14.08 10.28
CA SER A 136 -5.79 14.93 11.26
C SER A 136 -5.81 16.39 10.83
N ASP A 137 -4.67 16.95 10.44
CA ASP A 137 -4.55 18.33 9.99
C ASP A 137 -5.27 18.57 8.66
N LYS A 138 -5.21 17.63 7.73
CA LYS A 138 -5.92 17.72 6.47
C LYS A 138 -7.43 17.90 6.67
N TYR A 139 -8.04 17.06 7.50
CA TYR A 139 -9.49 17.10 7.74
C TYR A 139 -9.89 18.19 8.73
N ALA A 140 -8.98 18.65 9.61
CA ALA A 140 -9.12 19.87 10.39
C ALA A 140 -8.97 21.15 9.55
N LYS A 141 -8.57 21.03 8.27
CA LYS A 141 -8.39 22.13 7.29
C LYS A 141 -7.23 23.08 7.64
N ILE A 142 -6.22 22.57 8.33
CA ILE A 142 -4.99 23.29 8.69
C ILE A 142 -3.74 22.71 8.01
N GLY A 143 -3.92 21.69 7.15
CA GLY A 143 -2.85 21.12 6.34
C GLY A 143 -2.36 22.09 5.24
N PHE A 144 -1.20 21.81 4.67
CA PHE A 144 -0.55 22.65 3.66
C PHE A 144 -0.49 21.93 2.31
N GLN A 145 -1.05 22.57 1.26
CA GLN A 145 -0.92 22.09 -0.12
C GLN A 145 0.41 22.54 -0.74
N VAL A 146 0.89 21.77 -1.73
CA VAL A 146 2.13 22.09 -2.44
C VAL A 146 2.09 23.48 -3.10
N ASN A 147 0.93 23.89 -3.65
CA ASN A 147 0.79 25.22 -4.26
C ASN A 147 1.05 26.37 -3.27
N GLU A 148 0.79 26.17 -1.97
CA GLU A 148 1.00 27.22 -0.95
C GLU A 148 2.49 27.57 -0.77
N LEU A 149 3.42 26.71 -1.20
CA LEU A 149 4.86 27.03 -1.23
C LEU A 149 5.19 28.21 -2.15
N PHE A 150 4.32 28.53 -3.11
CA PHE A 150 4.57 29.56 -4.12
C PHE A 150 4.01 30.94 -3.71
N ASP A 151 3.32 31.02 -2.56
CA ASP A 151 2.87 32.26 -1.93
C ASP A 151 3.51 32.37 -0.53
N ALA A 152 4.70 32.98 -0.49
CA ALA A 152 5.54 33.04 0.71
C ALA A 152 4.89 33.77 1.89
N ASP A 153 4.19 34.87 1.62
CA ASP A 153 3.59 35.71 2.67
C ASP A 153 2.41 34.97 3.31
N ARG A 154 1.52 34.45 2.50
CA ARG A 154 0.37 33.65 2.96
C ARG A 154 0.82 32.38 3.67
N LEU A 155 1.84 31.69 3.15
CA LEU A 155 2.41 30.51 3.77
C LEU A 155 2.93 30.81 5.18
N LYS A 156 3.69 31.90 5.34
CA LYS A 156 4.26 32.30 6.63
C LYS A 156 3.19 32.69 7.65
N GLU A 157 2.16 33.39 7.23
CA GLU A 157 1.01 33.76 8.08
C GLU A 157 0.26 32.51 8.57
N LYS A 158 -0.07 31.58 7.66
CA LYS A 158 -0.72 30.31 7.99
C LYS A 158 0.14 29.46 8.91
N LEU A 159 1.44 29.37 8.63
CA LEU A 159 2.38 28.59 9.43
C LEU A 159 2.44 29.12 10.87
N LYS A 160 2.43 30.44 11.07
CA LYS A 160 2.39 31.06 12.40
C LYS A 160 1.16 30.61 13.17
N SER A 161 -0.03 30.72 12.58
CA SER A 161 -1.29 30.31 13.22
C SER A 161 -1.32 28.80 13.57
N VAL A 162 -0.83 27.96 12.68
CA VAL A 162 -0.76 26.50 12.92
C VAL A 162 0.24 26.19 14.03
N CYS A 163 1.42 26.81 14.04
CA CYS A 163 2.43 26.60 15.08
C CYS A 163 1.93 27.04 16.47
N GLU A 164 1.17 28.14 16.57
CA GLU A 164 0.54 28.55 17.83
C GLU A 164 -0.29 27.42 18.45
N THR A 165 -1.15 26.79 17.66
CA THR A 165 -1.97 25.66 18.12
C THR A 165 -1.13 24.41 18.44
N LYS A 166 -0.16 24.08 17.59
CA LYS A 166 0.71 22.91 17.79
C LYS A 166 1.58 23.05 19.03
N ASN A 167 2.07 24.25 19.30
CA ASN A 167 2.92 24.54 20.45
C ASN A 167 2.18 24.34 21.78
N VAL A 168 0.87 24.58 21.83
CA VAL A 168 0.05 24.25 23.01
C VAL A 168 0.11 22.74 23.31
N LEU A 169 0.01 21.89 22.30
CA LEU A 169 0.11 20.44 22.49
C LEU A 169 1.54 20.01 22.86
N LEU A 170 2.55 20.61 22.24
CA LEU A 170 3.95 20.32 22.58
C LEU A 170 4.27 20.69 24.02
N GLU A 171 3.84 21.84 24.49
CA GLU A 171 4.10 22.33 25.84
C GLU A 171 3.35 21.54 26.90
N HIS A 172 2.02 21.38 26.72
CA HIS A 172 1.16 20.91 27.80
C HIS A 172 0.82 19.43 27.75
N LEU A 173 0.88 18.79 26.57
CA LEU A 173 0.57 17.34 26.43
C LEU A 173 1.84 16.51 26.30
N TYR A 174 2.75 16.91 25.44
CA TYR A 174 3.94 16.11 25.13
C TYR A 174 5.17 16.52 25.93
N HIS A 175 5.19 17.74 26.49
CA HIS A 175 6.35 18.31 27.21
C HIS A 175 7.63 18.26 26.38
N LYS A 176 7.53 18.74 25.13
CA LYS A 176 8.56 18.73 24.11
C LYS A 176 8.89 20.16 23.66
N PRO A 177 10.06 20.38 23.01
CA PRO A 177 10.43 21.68 22.47
C PRO A 177 9.38 22.25 21.52
N LEU A 178 9.20 23.57 21.57
CA LEU A 178 8.26 24.28 20.71
C LEU A 178 8.77 24.41 19.28
N LEU A 179 7.86 24.51 18.33
CA LEU A 179 8.16 24.78 16.93
C LEU A 179 8.60 26.23 16.73
N ASN A 180 9.63 26.42 15.93
CA ASN A 180 10.09 27.74 15.49
C ASN A 180 9.56 28.02 14.08
N VAL A 181 8.76 29.06 13.94
CA VAL A 181 8.12 29.43 12.66
C VAL A 181 9.14 29.78 11.59
N ASP A 182 10.20 30.53 11.93
CA ASP A 182 11.20 30.98 10.96
C ASP A 182 12.07 29.84 10.45
N GLU A 183 12.41 28.88 11.32
CA GLU A 183 13.13 27.66 10.92
C GLU A 183 12.29 26.79 9.99
N LEU A 184 11.02 26.53 10.34
CA LEU A 184 10.10 25.79 9.49
C LEU A 184 9.85 26.48 8.15
N PHE A 185 9.69 27.79 8.16
CA PHE A 185 9.51 28.56 6.93
C PHE A 185 10.74 28.46 6.02
N ALA A 186 11.93 28.56 6.56
CA ALA A 186 13.17 28.40 5.80
C ALA A 186 13.27 27.01 5.18
N GLU A 187 12.91 25.96 5.94
CA GLU A 187 12.87 24.59 5.44
C GLU A 187 11.85 24.44 4.30
N LEU A 188 10.67 25.00 4.42
CA LEU A 188 9.65 24.98 3.36
C LEU A 188 10.10 25.72 2.09
N MET A 189 10.90 26.75 2.21
CA MET A 189 11.48 27.44 1.04
C MET A 189 12.51 26.55 0.31
N GLU A 190 13.23 25.70 1.01
CA GLU A 190 14.04 24.66 0.34
C GLU A 190 13.15 23.60 -0.34
N TYR A 191 12.05 23.17 0.28
CA TYR A 191 11.09 22.25 -0.36
C TYR A 191 10.51 22.86 -1.65
N LYS A 192 10.19 24.15 -1.65
CA LYS A 192 9.77 24.87 -2.86
C LYS A 192 10.77 24.70 -4.01
N LYS A 193 12.07 24.87 -3.74
CA LYS A 193 13.10 24.73 -4.76
C LYS A 193 13.14 23.30 -5.32
N MET A 194 12.97 22.30 -4.45
CA MET A 194 13.00 20.91 -4.85
C MET A 194 11.81 20.53 -5.76
N VAL A 195 10.60 21.01 -5.44
CA VAL A 195 9.39 20.60 -6.17
C VAL A 195 9.07 21.46 -7.38
N ALA A 196 9.55 22.71 -7.44
CA ALA A 196 9.16 23.68 -8.44
C ALA A 196 9.19 23.17 -9.90
N PRO A 197 10.17 22.37 -10.35
CA PRO A 197 10.20 21.85 -11.72
C PRO A 197 9.11 20.81 -12.04
N TYR A 198 8.44 20.27 -11.03
CA TYR A 198 7.57 19.09 -11.16
C TYR A 198 6.09 19.38 -10.90
N VAL A 199 5.76 20.56 -10.33
CA VAL A 199 4.41 20.91 -9.88
C VAL A 199 3.54 21.32 -11.06
N CYS A 200 2.35 20.71 -11.13
CA CYS A 200 1.32 21.04 -12.13
C CYS A 200 -0.09 20.74 -11.63
N ASP A 201 -1.12 21.18 -12.38
CA ASP A 201 -2.50 20.69 -12.21
C ASP A 201 -2.60 19.26 -12.75
N VAL A 202 -2.38 18.28 -11.86
CA VAL A 202 -2.42 16.86 -12.19
C VAL A 202 -3.80 16.42 -12.67
N SER A 203 -4.88 16.97 -12.10
CA SER A 203 -6.24 16.62 -12.53
C SER A 203 -6.46 17.00 -14.01
N LEU A 204 -6.07 18.20 -14.39
CA LEU A 204 -6.15 18.65 -15.78
C LEU A 204 -5.26 17.80 -16.68
N TYR A 205 -4.01 17.53 -16.26
CA TYR A 205 -3.09 16.67 -17.01
C TYR A 205 -3.66 15.29 -17.29
N LEU A 206 -4.18 14.61 -16.26
CA LEU A 206 -4.73 13.25 -16.40
C LEU A 206 -6.01 13.22 -17.25
N ASN A 207 -6.90 14.22 -17.11
CA ASN A 207 -8.11 14.30 -17.91
C ASN A 207 -7.79 14.57 -19.39
N ASN A 208 -6.76 15.34 -19.72
CA ASN A 208 -6.28 15.52 -21.08
C ASN A 208 -5.66 14.24 -21.64
N ALA A 209 -4.83 13.55 -20.83
CA ALA A 209 -4.26 12.26 -21.21
C ALA A 209 -5.33 11.20 -21.52
N LEU A 210 -6.43 11.16 -20.77
CA LEU A 210 -7.57 10.28 -21.05
C LEU A 210 -8.20 10.59 -22.41
N LYS A 211 -8.38 11.87 -22.75
CA LYS A 211 -8.90 12.28 -24.07
C LYS A 211 -7.97 11.91 -25.21
N GLU A 212 -6.67 11.85 -24.94
CA GLU A 212 -5.65 11.40 -25.89
C GLU A 212 -5.55 9.87 -25.99
N GLY A 213 -6.36 9.13 -25.23
CA GLY A 213 -6.36 7.66 -25.22
C GLY A 213 -5.21 7.02 -24.48
N LYS A 214 -4.54 7.75 -23.56
CA LYS A 214 -3.42 7.24 -22.76
C LYS A 214 -3.87 6.17 -21.77
N GLU A 215 -3.01 5.18 -21.55
CA GLU A 215 -3.17 4.14 -20.53
C GLU A 215 -2.63 4.63 -19.18
N ILE A 216 -3.53 4.72 -18.21
CA ILE A 216 -3.21 5.19 -16.84
C ILE A 216 -3.30 4.03 -15.87
N LEU A 217 -2.26 3.88 -15.04
CA LEU A 217 -2.19 2.89 -13.97
C LEU A 217 -2.21 3.59 -12.61
N LEU A 218 -3.25 3.34 -11.81
CA LEU A 218 -3.35 3.81 -10.44
C LEU A 218 -2.70 2.79 -9.51
N GLU A 219 -1.73 3.23 -8.74
CA GLU A 219 -1.03 2.42 -7.75
C GLU A 219 -1.51 2.73 -6.34
N GLY A 220 -2.22 1.77 -5.73
CA GLY A 220 -2.66 1.85 -4.35
C GLY A 220 -1.57 1.44 -3.35
N GLN A 221 -1.78 1.82 -2.11
CA GLN A 221 -0.93 1.49 -0.98
C GLN A 221 -1.76 0.81 0.11
N LEU A 222 -1.15 -0.13 0.84
CA LEU A 222 -1.82 -0.96 1.85
C LEU A 222 -2.93 -1.84 1.23
N GLY A 223 -3.92 -2.25 1.99
CA GLY A 223 -5.01 -3.12 1.54
C GLY A 223 -6.30 -2.82 2.27
N THR A 224 -7.39 -3.49 1.89
CA THR A 224 -8.76 -3.22 2.35
C THR A 224 -8.91 -3.25 3.86
N LEU A 225 -8.24 -4.18 4.57
CA LEU A 225 -8.34 -4.29 6.02
C LEU A 225 -7.68 -3.13 6.78
N LYS A 226 -6.93 -2.28 6.08
CA LYS A 226 -6.31 -1.06 6.61
C LYS A 226 -7.05 0.22 6.21
N ASP A 227 -8.18 0.11 5.52
CA ASP A 227 -9.02 1.26 5.19
C ASP A 227 -9.70 1.82 6.45
N PRO A 228 -9.76 3.15 6.65
CA PRO A 228 -10.32 3.75 7.86
C PRO A 228 -11.82 3.50 8.03
N ASP A 229 -12.58 3.34 6.93
CA ASP A 229 -14.03 3.15 6.96
C ASP A 229 -14.43 1.67 6.93
N HIS A 230 -13.65 0.81 6.27
CA HIS A 230 -14.00 -0.59 5.99
C HIS A 230 -13.04 -1.61 6.61
N GLY A 231 -11.91 -1.17 7.14
CA GLY A 231 -10.91 -2.05 7.74
C GLY A 231 -11.21 -2.41 9.19
N ILE A 232 -10.19 -2.95 9.85
CA ILE A 232 -10.24 -3.39 11.26
C ILE A 232 -10.02 -2.21 12.23
N TYR A 233 -10.82 -1.16 12.09
CA TYR A 233 -10.70 0.03 12.94
C TYR A 233 -10.66 -0.33 14.44
N PRO A 234 -9.79 0.29 15.26
CA PRO A 234 -8.90 1.43 14.94
C PRO A 234 -7.52 1.06 14.39
N MET A 235 -7.21 -0.21 14.15
CA MET A 235 -5.91 -0.69 13.69
C MET A 235 -5.76 -0.56 12.15
N VAL A 236 -6.03 0.62 11.63
CA VAL A 236 -6.06 0.99 10.20
C VAL A 236 -5.02 2.07 9.90
N THR A 237 -4.84 2.38 8.61
CA THR A 237 -4.16 3.62 8.20
C THR A 237 -5.15 4.77 8.11
N SER A 238 -4.66 6.00 7.96
CA SER A 238 -5.53 7.19 7.90
C SER A 238 -5.95 7.56 6.48
N SER A 239 -5.43 6.89 5.44
CA SER A 239 -5.84 7.08 4.06
C SER A 239 -6.81 6.01 3.60
N SER A 240 -7.77 6.32 2.70
CA SER A 240 -8.57 5.30 2.06
C SER A 240 -7.72 4.45 1.13
N THR A 241 -7.81 3.12 1.30
CA THR A 241 -7.02 2.14 0.56
C THR A 241 -7.79 1.53 -0.61
N LEU A 242 -9.04 1.98 -0.83
CA LEU A 242 -9.92 1.45 -1.84
C LEU A 242 -9.66 2.04 -3.23
N ALA A 243 -9.84 1.25 -4.29
CA ALA A 243 -9.72 1.68 -5.67
C ALA A 243 -10.63 2.88 -6.00
N ALA A 244 -11.80 2.96 -5.38
CA ALA A 244 -12.74 4.07 -5.53
C ALA A 244 -12.12 5.43 -5.15
N TYR A 245 -11.24 5.47 -4.15
CA TYR A 245 -10.51 6.70 -3.80
C TYR A 245 -9.52 7.12 -4.88
N GLY A 246 -9.16 6.23 -5.80
CA GLY A 246 -8.32 6.55 -6.94
C GLY A 246 -8.89 7.68 -7.81
N ALA A 247 -10.20 7.73 -7.98
CA ALA A 247 -10.87 8.81 -8.68
C ALA A 247 -10.65 10.17 -7.98
N ILE A 248 -10.80 10.21 -6.67
CA ILE A 248 -10.60 11.42 -5.84
C ILE A 248 -9.11 11.79 -5.80
N GLY A 249 -8.27 10.82 -5.47
CA GLY A 249 -6.84 11.04 -5.25
C GLY A 249 -6.03 11.37 -6.51
N ALA A 250 -6.52 10.99 -7.68
CA ALA A 250 -5.96 11.36 -8.99
C ALA A 250 -6.71 12.55 -9.64
N GLY A 251 -7.94 12.85 -9.23
CA GLY A 251 -8.77 13.88 -9.82
C GLY A 251 -9.32 13.51 -11.19
N VAL A 252 -9.78 12.25 -11.34
CA VAL A 252 -10.37 11.70 -12.59
C VAL A 252 -11.80 11.22 -12.35
N PRO A 253 -12.64 11.11 -13.40
CA PRO A 253 -13.98 10.56 -13.25
C PRO A 253 -13.97 9.10 -12.78
N PRO A 254 -14.83 8.69 -11.83
CA PRO A 254 -14.82 7.34 -11.27
C PRO A 254 -15.14 6.24 -12.29
N TYR A 255 -15.96 6.54 -13.31
CA TYR A 255 -16.32 5.59 -14.36
C TYR A 255 -15.17 5.29 -15.34
N GLU A 256 -14.07 6.05 -15.30
CA GLU A 256 -12.87 5.79 -16.08
C GLU A 256 -12.01 4.66 -15.50
N ILE A 257 -12.20 4.30 -14.21
CA ILE A 257 -11.55 3.17 -13.58
C ILE A 257 -12.27 1.89 -14.00
N GLN A 258 -11.84 1.32 -15.13
CA GLN A 258 -12.54 0.20 -15.78
C GLN A 258 -11.99 -1.16 -15.38
N LYS A 259 -10.72 -1.23 -14.93
CA LYS A 259 -10.10 -2.46 -14.45
C LYS A 259 -9.49 -2.28 -13.08
N ILE A 260 -9.79 -3.21 -12.19
CA ILE A 260 -9.30 -3.21 -10.82
C ILE A 260 -8.64 -4.56 -10.54
N VAL A 261 -7.31 -4.55 -10.54
CA VAL A 261 -6.48 -5.71 -10.19
C VAL A 261 -6.28 -5.70 -8.69
N VAL A 262 -6.93 -6.63 -8.02
CA VAL A 262 -6.76 -6.83 -6.58
C VAL A 262 -5.64 -7.84 -6.35
N VAL A 263 -4.61 -7.42 -5.64
CA VAL A 263 -3.49 -8.32 -5.32
C VAL A 263 -3.80 -9.06 -4.03
N SER A 264 -3.73 -10.39 -4.08
CA SER A 264 -3.96 -11.29 -2.96
C SER A 264 -2.77 -12.25 -2.82
N LYS A 265 -2.34 -12.49 -1.61
CA LYS A 265 -1.18 -13.31 -1.26
C LYS A 265 -1.61 -14.74 -0.95
N ALA A 266 -0.88 -15.76 -1.41
CA ALA A 266 -1.24 -17.16 -1.25
C ALA A 266 -1.28 -17.68 0.21
N TYR A 267 -0.80 -16.90 1.15
CA TYR A 267 -0.96 -17.01 2.60
C TYR A 267 -1.18 -15.60 3.16
N SER A 268 -1.29 -15.42 4.45
CA SER A 268 -1.52 -14.10 5.04
C SER A 268 -0.35 -13.64 5.88
N SER A 269 -0.03 -12.36 5.81
CA SER A 269 0.90 -11.72 6.74
C SER A 269 0.44 -10.30 7.08
N ALA A 270 0.77 -9.84 8.27
CA ALA A 270 0.36 -8.52 8.74
C ALA A 270 1.47 -7.86 9.56
N VAL A 271 1.55 -6.53 9.47
CA VAL A 271 2.36 -5.68 10.34
C VAL A 271 1.43 -4.92 11.27
N GLY A 272 1.82 -4.79 12.55
CA GLY A 272 1.07 -4.05 13.56
C GLY A 272 -0.01 -4.87 14.25
N ALA A 273 -0.75 -4.21 15.13
CA ALA A 273 -1.79 -4.80 15.95
C ALA A 273 -3.11 -5.00 15.19
N GLY A 274 -4.05 -5.65 15.84
CA GLY A 274 -5.40 -5.89 15.36
C GLY A 274 -5.74 -7.38 15.17
N ALA A 275 -7.00 -7.69 15.02
CA ALA A 275 -7.49 -9.05 14.88
C ALA A 275 -6.98 -9.71 13.58
N PHE A 276 -6.47 -10.91 13.70
CA PHE A 276 -5.96 -11.72 12.60
C PHE A 276 -6.39 -13.18 12.81
N VAL A 277 -7.60 -13.54 12.36
CA VAL A 277 -8.28 -14.80 12.72
C VAL A 277 -7.50 -16.04 12.27
N SER A 278 -6.83 -16.01 11.11
CA SER A 278 -6.02 -17.13 10.61
C SER A 278 -4.56 -17.12 11.09
N GLU A 279 -4.23 -16.30 12.11
CA GLU A 279 -2.87 -16.19 12.62
C GLU A 279 -2.33 -17.50 13.16
N ILE A 280 -1.07 -17.79 12.87
CA ILE A 280 -0.33 -18.95 13.35
C ILE A 280 0.88 -18.51 14.18
N PHE A 281 1.34 -19.40 15.06
CA PHE A 281 2.39 -19.11 16.03
C PHE A 281 3.45 -20.19 16.08
N GLY A 282 4.56 -19.94 16.76
CA GLY A 282 5.63 -20.90 16.98
C GLY A 282 6.39 -21.26 15.69
N GLU A 283 6.90 -22.48 15.65
CA GLU A 283 7.77 -22.98 14.56
C GLU A 283 7.12 -22.91 13.18
N GLU A 284 5.81 -23.14 13.09
CA GLU A 284 5.05 -23.05 11.84
C GLU A 284 5.06 -21.62 11.27
N ALA A 285 4.83 -20.62 12.13
CA ALA A 285 4.89 -19.22 11.75
C ALA A 285 6.31 -18.79 11.38
N ASP A 286 7.31 -19.25 12.13
CA ASP A 286 8.71 -18.90 11.90
C ASP A 286 9.23 -19.50 10.58
N GLU A 287 8.86 -20.73 10.27
CA GLU A 287 9.21 -21.37 9.00
C GLU A 287 8.58 -20.67 7.80
N LEU A 288 7.27 -20.37 7.87
CA LEU A 288 6.59 -19.63 6.81
C LEU A 288 7.17 -18.21 6.66
N ARG A 289 7.48 -17.53 7.77
CA ARG A 289 8.13 -16.20 7.76
C ARG A 289 9.49 -16.25 7.09
N ARG A 290 10.30 -17.22 7.42
CA ARG A 290 11.65 -17.39 6.86
C ARG A 290 11.64 -17.68 5.37
N ARG A 291 10.65 -18.45 4.88
CA ARG A 291 10.50 -18.81 3.46
C ARG A 291 9.81 -17.73 2.65
N GLY A 292 9.01 -16.89 3.31
CA GLY A 292 8.15 -15.92 2.66
C GLY A 292 8.93 -14.83 1.93
N GLY A 293 8.38 -14.41 0.79
CA GLY A 293 8.90 -13.31 -0.01
C GLY A 293 10.36 -13.47 -0.44
N ASP A 294 10.96 -12.34 -0.83
CA ASP A 294 12.39 -12.26 -1.14
C ASP A 294 13.15 -11.77 0.11
N GLY A 295 13.67 -12.72 0.88
CA GLY A 295 14.42 -12.46 2.12
C GLY A 295 13.59 -12.54 3.41
N GLY A 296 12.42 -13.18 3.37
CA GLY A 296 11.56 -13.40 4.53
C GLY A 296 10.46 -12.33 4.72
N GLU A 297 9.50 -12.64 5.57
CA GLU A 297 8.36 -11.77 5.87
C GLU A 297 8.70 -10.76 6.96
N TYR A 298 9.38 -9.68 6.54
CA TYR A 298 9.74 -8.55 7.39
C TYR A 298 9.20 -7.24 6.79
N GLY A 299 8.89 -6.27 7.64
CA GLY A 299 8.39 -4.97 7.19
C GLY A 299 9.45 -4.22 6.38
N ALA A 300 9.12 -3.82 5.15
CA ALA A 300 10.06 -3.13 4.26
C ALA A 300 10.63 -1.83 4.87
N THR A 301 9.81 -1.11 5.64
CA THR A 301 10.20 0.15 6.29
C THR A 301 10.81 -0.06 7.67
N THR A 302 10.26 -0.97 8.47
CA THR A 302 10.58 -1.10 9.90
C THR A 302 11.50 -2.28 10.21
N GLY A 303 11.68 -3.22 9.29
CA GLY A 303 12.38 -4.48 9.52
C GLY A 303 11.70 -5.42 10.54
N ARG A 304 10.50 -5.07 11.06
CA ARG A 304 9.80 -5.88 12.05
C ARG A 304 9.33 -7.20 11.43
N PRO A 305 9.42 -8.34 12.16
CA PRO A 305 8.86 -9.61 11.70
C PRO A 305 7.35 -9.46 11.55
N ARG A 306 6.82 -9.91 10.41
CA ARG A 306 5.38 -9.93 10.17
C ARG A 306 4.72 -11.04 10.97
N ARG A 307 3.50 -10.81 11.42
CA ARG A 307 2.59 -11.85 11.89
C ARG A 307 2.20 -12.70 10.71
N MET A 308 2.14 -14.01 10.89
CA MET A 308 1.90 -14.98 9.82
C MET A 308 0.56 -15.67 10.01
N GLY A 309 -0.08 -16.03 8.93
CA GLY A 309 -1.33 -16.77 8.94
C GLY A 309 -1.58 -17.53 7.64
N TRP A 310 -2.50 -18.49 7.66
CA TRP A 310 -2.94 -19.16 6.47
C TRP A 310 -3.83 -18.29 5.61
N TYR A 311 -4.09 -18.71 4.37
CA TYR A 311 -4.93 -17.97 3.45
C TYR A 311 -6.30 -17.67 4.08
N TYR A 312 -6.84 -16.53 3.83
CA TYR A 312 -7.90 -15.87 4.57
C TYR A 312 -9.09 -15.60 3.64
N CYS A 313 -9.87 -16.67 3.28
CA CYS A 313 -10.92 -16.57 2.26
C CYS A 313 -11.96 -15.48 2.57
N VAL A 314 -12.45 -15.42 3.82
CA VAL A 314 -13.48 -14.46 4.23
C VAL A 314 -13.00 -13.01 4.05
N ALA A 315 -11.79 -12.70 4.51
CA ALA A 315 -11.21 -11.37 4.38
C ALA A 315 -10.87 -11.02 2.92
N SER A 316 -10.36 -11.99 2.15
CA SER A 316 -10.01 -11.77 0.74
C SER A 316 -11.26 -11.58 -0.13
N LYS A 317 -12.33 -12.35 0.10
CA LYS A 317 -13.65 -12.15 -0.52
C LYS A 317 -14.18 -10.75 -0.22
N TYR A 318 -14.13 -10.34 1.05
CA TYR A 318 -14.54 -9.00 1.48
C TYR A 318 -13.72 -7.91 0.80
N GLY A 319 -12.40 -8.08 0.78
CA GLY A 319 -11.48 -7.16 0.12
C GLY A 319 -11.75 -7.02 -1.37
N CYS A 320 -11.90 -8.13 -2.10
CA CYS A 320 -12.23 -8.10 -3.51
C CYS A 320 -13.56 -7.41 -3.79
N ARG A 321 -14.58 -7.66 -2.96
CA ARG A 321 -15.91 -7.04 -3.06
C ARG A 321 -15.82 -5.52 -2.91
N LEU A 322 -15.15 -5.02 -1.88
CA LEU A 322 -15.06 -3.59 -1.61
C LEU A 322 -14.18 -2.85 -2.61
N GLN A 323 -13.13 -3.50 -3.08
CA GLN A 323 -12.27 -2.95 -4.13
C GLN A 323 -13.00 -2.91 -5.50
N GLY A 324 -14.04 -3.74 -5.70
CA GLY A 324 -14.67 -3.91 -7.01
C GLY A 324 -13.78 -4.68 -7.99
N ALA A 325 -13.17 -5.79 -7.51
CA ALA A 325 -12.22 -6.58 -8.28
C ALA A 325 -12.78 -7.01 -9.63
N THR A 326 -12.08 -6.68 -10.71
CA THR A 326 -12.30 -7.28 -12.03
C THR A 326 -11.37 -8.46 -12.28
N ASP A 327 -10.20 -8.41 -11.65
CA ASP A 327 -9.13 -9.39 -11.76
C ASP A 327 -8.43 -9.55 -10.41
N VAL A 328 -7.95 -10.76 -10.10
CA VAL A 328 -7.11 -11.01 -8.94
C VAL A 328 -5.73 -11.45 -9.39
N ALA A 329 -4.69 -10.80 -8.86
CA ALA A 329 -3.31 -11.22 -8.98
C ALA A 329 -2.90 -11.98 -7.70
N PHE A 330 -2.67 -13.28 -7.83
CA PHE A 330 -2.37 -14.19 -6.74
C PHE A 330 -0.87 -14.37 -6.59
N THR A 331 -0.29 -13.91 -5.49
CA THR A 331 1.17 -13.75 -5.34
C THR A 331 1.78 -14.72 -4.34
N VAL A 332 3.11 -14.87 -4.41
CA VAL A 332 3.98 -15.69 -3.53
C VAL A 332 3.55 -17.16 -3.39
N LEU A 333 3.00 -17.72 -4.45
CA LEU A 333 2.54 -19.11 -4.47
C LEU A 333 3.70 -20.12 -4.33
N ASP A 334 4.87 -19.77 -4.85
CA ASP A 334 6.12 -20.56 -4.77
C ASP A 334 6.54 -20.89 -3.33
N VAL A 335 6.19 -20.04 -2.38
CA VAL A 335 6.54 -20.21 -0.96
C VAL A 335 5.90 -21.46 -0.35
N LEU A 336 4.72 -21.87 -0.80
CA LEU A 336 3.96 -22.98 -0.22
C LEU A 336 4.44 -24.37 -0.68
N GLY A 337 5.38 -24.46 -1.62
CA GLY A 337 5.86 -25.71 -2.20
C GLY A 337 6.56 -26.68 -1.24
N TYR A 338 6.81 -26.29 0.02
CA TYR A 338 7.40 -27.17 1.04
C TYR A 338 6.37 -27.97 1.84
N LEU A 339 5.09 -27.61 1.77
CA LEU A 339 4.02 -28.18 2.59
C LEU A 339 3.49 -29.49 2.01
N ASP A 340 3.15 -30.43 2.89
CA ASP A 340 2.41 -31.66 2.53
C ASP A 340 0.91 -31.37 2.42
N GLU A 341 0.39 -30.57 3.34
CA GLU A 341 -0.97 -30.05 3.35
C GLU A 341 -0.94 -28.54 3.56
N ILE A 342 -1.81 -27.82 2.88
CA ILE A 342 -1.93 -26.37 2.97
C ILE A 342 -3.25 -26.03 3.67
N PRO A 343 -3.20 -25.51 4.91
CA PRO A 343 -4.40 -25.04 5.60
C PRO A 343 -4.94 -23.74 4.97
N VAL A 344 -6.27 -23.63 4.91
CA VAL A 344 -6.99 -22.48 4.39
C VAL A 344 -8.11 -22.12 5.35
N CYS A 345 -8.17 -20.87 5.79
CA CYS A 345 -9.29 -20.36 6.60
C CYS A 345 -10.47 -20.02 5.68
N VAL A 346 -11.47 -20.90 5.65
CA VAL A 346 -12.61 -20.81 4.72
C VAL A 346 -13.82 -20.10 5.31
N ALA A 347 -13.93 -20.08 6.64
CA ALA A 347 -15.04 -19.45 7.37
C ALA A 347 -14.59 -19.03 8.77
N TYR A 348 -15.42 -18.33 9.49
CA TYR A 348 -15.25 -18.01 10.90
C TYR A 348 -16.34 -18.67 11.75
N ASP A 349 -15.94 -19.16 12.93
CA ASP A 349 -16.85 -19.49 14.02
C ASP A 349 -16.86 -18.29 15.00
N ILE A 350 -18.02 -17.66 15.15
CA ILE A 350 -18.22 -16.55 16.07
C ILE A 350 -19.34 -16.92 17.03
N ASP A 351 -18.97 -17.23 18.28
CA ASP A 351 -19.90 -17.63 19.36
C ASP A 351 -20.78 -18.84 18.95
N GLY A 352 -20.26 -19.77 18.10
CA GLY A 352 -20.95 -20.97 17.62
C GLY A 352 -21.70 -20.79 16.28
N GLU A 353 -21.71 -19.59 15.71
CA GLU A 353 -22.24 -19.33 14.37
C GLU A 353 -21.12 -19.33 13.33
N ILE A 354 -21.27 -20.20 12.30
CA ILE A 354 -20.35 -20.23 11.17
C ILE A 354 -20.74 -19.19 10.13
N THR A 355 -19.79 -18.34 9.75
CA THR A 355 -20.01 -17.30 8.74
C THR A 355 -18.88 -17.24 7.72
N THR A 356 -19.24 -16.93 6.47
CA THR A 356 -18.31 -16.61 5.37
C THR A 356 -18.30 -15.10 5.05
N GLU A 357 -19.02 -14.29 5.84
CA GLU A 357 -19.05 -12.85 5.70
C GLU A 357 -18.13 -12.18 6.73
N PHE A 358 -17.43 -11.13 6.31
CA PHE A 358 -16.48 -10.41 7.15
C PHE A 358 -17.23 -9.55 8.18
N PRO A 359 -17.01 -9.77 9.49
CA PRO A 359 -17.74 -9.08 10.55
C PRO A 359 -17.09 -7.75 10.94
N THR A 360 -17.74 -7.02 11.82
CA THR A 360 -17.14 -5.84 12.50
C THR A 360 -16.00 -6.26 13.42
N THR A 361 -15.09 -5.32 13.74
CA THR A 361 -13.89 -5.59 14.54
C THR A 361 -14.19 -6.27 15.87
N ALA A 362 -15.22 -5.83 16.60
CA ALA A 362 -15.60 -6.42 17.89
C ALA A 362 -16.02 -7.91 17.78
N LYS A 363 -16.64 -8.30 16.67
CA LYS A 363 -16.94 -9.72 16.39
C LYS A 363 -15.71 -10.46 15.89
N LEU A 364 -14.88 -9.80 15.09
CA LEU A 364 -13.65 -10.38 14.54
C LEU A 364 -12.66 -10.77 15.64
N GLU A 365 -12.60 -10.02 16.74
CA GLU A 365 -11.76 -10.32 17.92
C GLU A 365 -12.17 -11.62 18.64
N LYS A 366 -13.43 -12.06 18.48
CA LYS A 366 -13.93 -13.32 19.04
C LYS A 366 -13.91 -14.47 18.05
N ALA A 367 -13.67 -14.18 16.78
CA ALA A 367 -13.75 -15.16 15.71
C ALA A 367 -12.64 -16.21 15.82
N LYS A 368 -13.00 -17.46 15.56
CA LYS A 368 -12.08 -18.58 15.41
C LYS A 368 -12.04 -19.03 13.95
N PRO A 369 -10.88 -19.43 13.43
CA PRO A 369 -10.79 -19.90 12.05
C PRO A 369 -11.42 -21.27 11.88
N VAL A 370 -12.21 -21.42 10.81
CA VAL A 370 -12.61 -22.74 10.30
C VAL A 370 -11.63 -23.10 9.18
N ILE A 371 -10.85 -24.14 9.39
CA ILE A 371 -9.73 -24.52 8.51
C ILE A 371 -10.11 -25.73 7.68
N GLU A 372 -9.95 -25.63 6.36
CA GLU A 372 -9.87 -26.75 5.43
C GLU A 372 -8.40 -26.98 5.03
N LYS A 373 -8.00 -28.24 4.82
CA LYS A 373 -6.65 -28.59 4.39
C LYS A 373 -6.68 -29.13 2.98
N LEU A 374 -5.83 -28.58 2.13
CA LEU A 374 -5.66 -29.00 0.75
C LEU A 374 -4.32 -29.72 0.56
N PRO A 375 -4.20 -30.70 -0.33
CA PRO A 375 -2.93 -31.34 -0.63
C PRO A 375 -1.90 -30.34 -1.17
N GLY A 376 -0.69 -30.35 -0.63
CA GLY A 376 0.42 -29.59 -1.15
C GLY A 376 0.99 -30.21 -2.43
N TRP A 377 1.88 -29.49 -3.09
CA TRP A 377 2.52 -29.94 -4.33
C TRP A 377 3.98 -30.37 -4.18
N LYS A 378 4.63 -30.09 -3.07
CA LYS A 378 5.97 -30.57 -2.67
C LYS A 378 7.06 -30.42 -3.72
N CYS A 379 7.02 -29.36 -4.50
CA CYS A 379 8.08 -29.04 -5.46
C CYS A 379 8.22 -27.53 -5.70
N ASP A 380 9.35 -27.14 -6.27
CA ASP A 380 9.57 -25.76 -6.73
C ASP A 380 8.78 -25.52 -8.01
N ILE A 381 8.04 -24.41 -8.05
CA ILE A 381 7.24 -23.97 -9.20
C ILE A 381 7.83 -22.72 -9.88
N ARG A 382 8.97 -22.24 -9.41
CA ARG A 382 9.65 -21.09 -10.00
C ARG A 382 10.08 -21.44 -11.44
N GLY A 383 10.00 -20.43 -12.31
CA GLY A 383 10.36 -20.61 -13.71
C GLY A 383 9.30 -21.26 -14.59
N ILE A 384 8.22 -21.84 -14.04
CA ILE A 384 7.08 -22.30 -14.83
C ILE A 384 6.39 -21.07 -15.44
N LYS A 385 6.06 -21.15 -16.75
CA LYS A 385 5.50 -20.02 -17.50
C LYS A 385 4.04 -20.23 -17.93
N ASN A 386 3.58 -21.49 -18.04
CA ASN A 386 2.22 -21.79 -18.43
C ASN A 386 1.44 -22.35 -17.24
N TYR A 387 0.15 -22.01 -17.14
CA TYR A 387 -0.71 -22.50 -16.06
C TYR A 387 -0.84 -24.03 -16.05
N GLU A 388 -0.94 -24.64 -17.21
CA GLU A 388 -1.11 -26.10 -17.37
C GLU A 388 0.13 -26.90 -16.95
N ASP A 389 1.31 -26.28 -16.92
CA ASP A 389 2.55 -26.90 -16.47
C ASP A 389 2.70 -26.89 -14.94
N LEU A 390 1.84 -26.16 -14.22
CA LEU A 390 1.81 -26.19 -12.75
C LEU A 390 1.36 -27.59 -12.26
N PRO A 391 1.90 -28.06 -11.12
CA PRO A 391 1.43 -29.28 -10.48
C PRO A 391 -0.08 -29.29 -10.26
N GLU A 392 -0.72 -30.43 -10.41
CA GLU A 392 -2.17 -30.56 -10.29
C GLU A 392 -2.71 -29.99 -8.96
N ASN A 393 -2.05 -30.33 -7.84
CA ASN A 393 -2.46 -29.79 -6.53
C ASN A 393 -2.30 -28.27 -6.43
N CYS A 394 -1.30 -27.72 -7.09
CA CYS A 394 -1.10 -26.26 -7.16
C CYS A 394 -2.26 -25.59 -7.93
N ARG A 395 -2.66 -26.15 -9.07
CA ARG A 395 -3.83 -25.66 -9.82
C ARG A 395 -5.12 -25.79 -9.02
N LYS A 396 -5.34 -26.96 -8.37
CA LYS A 396 -6.51 -27.16 -7.48
C LYS A 396 -6.55 -26.14 -6.33
N TYR A 397 -5.40 -25.81 -5.75
CA TYR A 397 -5.33 -24.75 -4.73
C TYR A 397 -5.78 -23.40 -5.26
N ILE A 398 -5.29 -22.98 -6.43
CA ILE A 398 -5.69 -21.72 -7.07
C ILE A 398 -7.19 -21.71 -7.37
N GLU A 399 -7.71 -22.80 -7.94
CA GLU A 399 -9.12 -22.94 -8.31
C GLU A 399 -10.04 -22.94 -7.08
N PHE A 400 -9.62 -23.61 -6.01
CA PHE A 400 -10.33 -23.60 -4.73
C PHE A 400 -10.42 -22.19 -4.14
N ILE A 401 -9.29 -21.47 -4.11
CA ILE A 401 -9.28 -20.08 -3.61
C ILE A 401 -10.18 -19.20 -4.48
N GLU A 402 -10.09 -19.32 -5.79
CA GLU A 402 -10.91 -18.55 -6.74
C GLU A 402 -12.42 -18.79 -6.49
N GLU A 403 -12.82 -20.04 -6.28
CA GLU A 403 -14.20 -20.41 -5.93
C GLU A 403 -14.63 -19.76 -4.60
N LYS A 404 -13.80 -19.89 -3.55
CA LYS A 404 -14.14 -19.36 -2.22
C LYS A 404 -14.23 -17.84 -2.17
N ILE A 405 -13.39 -17.13 -2.91
CA ILE A 405 -13.45 -15.65 -2.96
C ILE A 405 -14.49 -15.14 -3.95
N GLY A 406 -14.84 -15.92 -4.99
CA GLY A 406 -15.83 -15.58 -6.00
C GLY A 406 -15.36 -14.54 -7.03
N TYR A 407 -14.05 -14.40 -7.24
CA TYR A 407 -13.45 -13.46 -8.18
C TYR A 407 -12.36 -14.14 -9.02
N PRO A 408 -12.21 -13.82 -10.32
CA PRO A 408 -11.31 -14.52 -11.21
C PRO A 408 -9.83 -14.24 -10.86
N ILE A 409 -9.06 -15.29 -10.61
CA ILE A 409 -7.61 -15.21 -10.49
C ILE A 409 -7.03 -15.31 -11.91
N THR A 410 -6.65 -14.17 -12.47
CA THR A 410 -6.14 -14.08 -13.87
C THR A 410 -4.61 -14.04 -13.95
N MET A 411 -3.95 -13.74 -12.84
CA MET A 411 -2.49 -13.68 -12.74
C MET A 411 -2.02 -14.47 -11.53
N VAL A 412 -0.99 -15.29 -11.72
CA VAL A 412 -0.35 -16.08 -10.65
C VAL A 412 1.14 -15.77 -10.62
N SER A 413 1.63 -15.29 -9.49
CA SER A 413 3.05 -15.04 -9.28
C SER A 413 3.70 -16.24 -8.59
N ASN A 414 4.71 -16.80 -9.23
CA ASN A 414 5.45 -17.98 -8.81
C ASN A 414 6.95 -17.73 -8.54
N GLY A 415 7.32 -16.49 -8.23
CA GLY A 415 8.66 -16.08 -7.86
C GLY A 415 8.78 -14.57 -7.64
N PRO A 416 9.93 -14.05 -7.21
CA PRO A 416 10.09 -12.63 -6.84
C PRO A 416 10.30 -11.68 -8.04
N GLY A 417 10.81 -12.17 -9.16
CA GLY A 417 11.17 -11.36 -10.33
C GLY A 417 9.96 -10.83 -11.08
N ARG A 418 10.16 -9.74 -11.82
CA ARG A 418 9.15 -9.13 -12.70
C ARG A 418 8.50 -10.13 -13.64
N ASN A 419 9.26 -11.06 -14.21
CA ASN A 419 8.82 -12.03 -15.20
C ASN A 419 8.27 -13.33 -14.60
N ASP A 420 8.19 -13.45 -13.27
CA ASP A 420 7.68 -14.63 -12.59
C ASP A 420 6.16 -14.51 -12.40
N ILE A 421 5.46 -14.41 -13.52
CA ILE A 421 4.01 -14.29 -13.62
C ILE A 421 3.49 -15.27 -14.68
N ILE A 422 2.44 -15.98 -14.32
CA ILE A 422 1.66 -16.83 -15.22
C ILE A 422 0.30 -16.16 -15.42
N TYR A 423 -0.07 -15.93 -16.67
CA TYR A 423 -1.40 -15.44 -17.03
C TYR A 423 -2.36 -16.62 -17.23
N ARG A 424 -3.56 -16.49 -16.69
CA ARG A 424 -4.67 -17.41 -16.94
C ARG A 424 -5.67 -16.74 -17.88
N ASN A 425 -5.79 -17.29 -19.09
CA ASN A 425 -6.84 -16.86 -20.02
C ASN A 425 -8.18 -17.45 -19.54
N LYS A 426 -9.09 -16.58 -19.14
CA LYS A 426 -10.48 -16.95 -18.81
C LYS A 426 -11.45 -16.13 -19.66
#